data_bd5ff9e9e876fd25766f49bd16c0fb8e
#
_entry.id   bd5ff9e9e876fd25766f49bd16c0fb8e
#
_cell.length_a   1.000
_cell.length_b   1.000
_cell.length_c   1.000
_cell.angle_alpha   90.00
_cell.angle_beta   90.00
_cell.angle_gamma   90.00
#
_symmetry.space_group_name_H-M   'P 1'
#
loop_
_entity.id
_entity.type
_entity.pdbx_description
1 polymer ?
#
loop_
_entity_poly.entity_id
_entity_poly.type
_entity_poly.pdbx_seq_one_letter_code
_entity_poly.pdbx_strand_id
1 'polypeptide(L)'
;IMKNAQQYKTQQRDAFIAQDHVLLALLEDSSINNMLKEAGLANPDLMKNAITQARGGRHIDSKTAEAGYDAMGKYCTDLTALAAEGKLDPVIGRDNEIRRVVRVLSRRTKNNAVLIGSPGVGKTAVVEGLAQRVIDRDVPPNLLGKIYSLDMGGLMAGAKYKGEYEERVKAVLSDIEKMTNDGTPCILFIDEMHLMMAGKGGDTGMDAANLLKPMLARGKLRCIGATTLNEYRQSIEKDAALERRFQQVIVEEPTVEDTIAILRGLREKYEVHHGVRILDAAVVSAAQLAKRYLTARKLPDSAIDLVDESCADVTVSRETVPEAIDTLERRKVRLQIAMTALEREKDPQSKERLEETRQELAHLDDELAPMKAEFEAQRAKGDELNNVRRKIEELRAKASDAERRYDLETASDLMYYAIPDLEKRAEQLLSLIHI
;
A
#
# COMPACT_ATOMS: atom_id res chain seq x y z
N ILE A 1 -1.01 -35.37 22.52
CA ILE A 1 -0.65 -34.39 21.49
C ILE A 1 0.71 -34.72 20.88
N MET A 2 1.85 -34.65 21.59
CA MET A 2 3.19 -34.86 21.02
C MET A 2 3.38 -36.26 20.39
N LYS A 3 2.73 -37.32 20.94
CA LYS A 3 2.77 -38.66 20.35
C LYS A 3 2.02 -38.73 19.01
N ASN A 4 0.89 -38.03 18.89
CA ASN A 4 0.13 -37.89 17.62
C ASN A 4 0.88 -37.04 16.62
N ALA A 5 1.51 -35.93 17.05
CA ALA A 5 2.38 -35.12 16.18
C ALA A 5 3.55 -35.95 15.60
N GLN A 6 4.15 -36.87 16.40
CA GLN A 6 5.17 -37.78 15.91
C GLN A 6 4.62 -38.78 14.88
N GLN A 7 3.36 -39.21 14.99
CA GLN A 7 2.71 -40.05 13.99
C GLN A 7 2.49 -39.30 12.68
N TYR A 8 1.99 -38.05 12.72
CA TYR A 8 1.84 -37.19 11.55
C TYR A 8 3.18 -36.96 10.83
N LYS A 9 4.25 -36.63 11.59
CA LYS A 9 5.61 -36.53 11.05
C LYS A 9 5.99 -37.78 10.26
N THR A 10 5.75 -38.98 10.82
CA THR A 10 6.13 -40.26 10.20
C THR A 10 5.29 -40.53 8.94
N GLN A 11 3.98 -40.27 9.01
CA GLN A 11 3.07 -40.42 7.87
C GLN A 11 3.45 -39.53 6.71
N GLN A 12 3.89 -38.31 7.00
CA GLN A 12 4.28 -37.32 6.00
C GLN A 12 5.75 -37.44 5.56
N ARG A 13 6.50 -38.38 6.15
CA ARG A 13 7.91 -38.67 5.86
C ARG A 13 8.85 -37.47 6.10
N ASP A 14 8.57 -36.71 7.16
CA ASP A 14 9.37 -35.54 7.51
C ASP A 14 10.52 -35.87 8.46
N ALA A 15 11.61 -35.12 8.40
CA ALA A 15 12.77 -35.25 9.26
C ALA A 15 12.53 -34.65 10.65
N PHE A 16 11.74 -33.59 10.75
CA PHE A 16 11.48 -32.85 11.98
C PHE A 16 9.98 -32.76 12.26
N ILE A 17 9.61 -32.61 13.55
CA ILE A 17 8.23 -32.25 13.93
C ILE A 17 8.08 -30.75 13.68
N ALA A 18 7.04 -30.35 12.95
CA ALA A 18 6.70 -28.99 12.59
C ALA A 18 5.37 -28.55 13.24
N GLN A 19 5.06 -27.26 13.16
CA GLN A 19 3.86 -26.67 13.75
C GLN A 19 2.57 -27.31 13.21
N ASP A 20 2.53 -27.65 11.92
CA ASP A 20 1.40 -28.33 11.29
C ASP A 20 1.12 -29.70 11.91
N HIS A 21 2.15 -30.50 12.23
CA HIS A 21 2.00 -31.76 12.92
C HIS A 21 1.39 -31.57 14.31
N VAL A 22 1.83 -30.54 15.03
CA VAL A 22 1.29 -30.20 16.36
C VAL A 22 -0.15 -29.70 16.26
N LEU A 23 -0.44 -28.84 15.30
CA LEU A 23 -1.80 -28.33 15.07
C LEU A 23 -2.76 -29.47 14.68
N LEU A 24 -2.37 -30.34 13.76
CA LEU A 24 -3.17 -31.52 13.40
C LEU A 24 -3.43 -32.46 14.62
N ALA A 25 -2.41 -32.68 15.45
CA ALA A 25 -2.55 -33.44 16.66
C ALA A 25 -3.43 -32.78 17.74
N LEU A 26 -3.44 -31.43 17.79
CA LEU A 26 -4.34 -30.64 18.64
C LEU A 26 -5.80 -30.77 18.19
N LEU A 27 -6.05 -30.79 16.89
CA LEU A 27 -7.40 -30.97 16.34
C LEU A 27 -8.00 -32.36 16.58
N GLU A 28 -7.20 -33.35 16.97
CA GLU A 28 -7.68 -34.67 17.38
C GLU A 28 -8.03 -34.74 18.87
N ASP A 29 -7.58 -33.78 19.66
CA ASP A 29 -7.89 -33.74 21.09
C ASP A 29 -9.34 -33.30 21.32
N SER A 30 -10.11 -34.12 22.03
CA SER A 30 -11.53 -33.91 22.28
C SER A 30 -11.82 -32.62 23.06
N SER A 31 -10.93 -32.25 23.99
CA SER A 31 -11.07 -31.05 24.80
C SER A 31 -10.92 -29.79 23.94
N ILE A 32 -9.93 -29.79 23.04
CA ILE A 32 -9.66 -28.70 22.12
C ILE A 32 -10.76 -28.58 21.07
N ASN A 33 -11.24 -29.72 20.55
CA ASN A 33 -12.36 -29.73 19.61
C ASN A 33 -13.65 -29.15 20.21
N ASN A 34 -13.92 -29.38 21.49
CA ASN A 34 -15.07 -28.80 22.18
C ASN A 34 -14.91 -27.28 22.34
N MET A 35 -13.72 -26.79 22.75
CA MET A 35 -13.42 -25.36 22.84
C MET A 35 -13.56 -24.65 21.48
N LEU A 36 -13.10 -25.28 20.39
CA LEU A 36 -13.23 -24.72 19.04
C LEU A 36 -14.70 -24.63 18.59
N LYS A 37 -15.51 -25.61 18.92
CA LYS A 37 -16.96 -25.57 18.66
C LYS A 37 -17.66 -24.46 19.45
N GLU A 38 -17.31 -24.28 20.73
CA GLU A 38 -17.83 -23.18 21.57
C GLU A 38 -17.40 -21.81 21.05
N ALA A 39 -16.20 -21.71 20.46
CA ALA A 39 -15.70 -20.49 19.79
C ALA A 39 -16.32 -20.22 18.39
N GLY A 40 -17.30 -21.05 17.96
CA GLY A 40 -17.97 -20.88 16.66
C GLY A 40 -17.28 -21.55 15.46
N LEU A 41 -16.19 -22.29 15.68
CA LEU A 41 -15.50 -23.06 14.66
C LEU A 41 -16.07 -24.48 14.57
N ALA A 42 -17.25 -24.61 13.96
CA ALA A 42 -18.04 -25.85 13.98
C ALA A 42 -17.45 -27.03 13.20
N ASN A 43 -16.47 -26.81 12.30
CA ASN A 43 -15.96 -27.87 11.42
C ASN A 43 -14.42 -28.01 11.49
N PRO A 44 -13.90 -29.02 12.25
CA PRO A 44 -12.47 -29.29 12.31
C PRO A 44 -11.80 -29.63 10.98
N ASP A 45 -12.58 -30.18 10.02
CA ASP A 45 -12.03 -30.59 8.73
C ASP A 45 -11.67 -29.38 7.86
N LEU A 46 -12.34 -28.25 8.03
CA LEU A 46 -11.95 -27.00 7.39
C LEU A 46 -10.56 -26.53 7.86
N MET A 47 -10.27 -26.66 9.16
CA MET A 47 -8.95 -26.31 9.70
C MET A 47 -7.89 -27.31 9.25
N LYS A 48 -8.19 -28.61 9.21
CA LYS A 48 -7.25 -29.62 8.68
C LYS A 48 -6.90 -29.33 7.22
N ASN A 49 -7.89 -28.99 6.40
CA ASN A 49 -7.70 -28.62 5.01
C ASN A 49 -6.86 -27.33 4.89
N ALA A 50 -7.14 -26.32 5.70
CA ALA A 50 -6.37 -25.07 5.70
C ALA A 50 -4.91 -25.30 6.10
N ILE A 51 -4.64 -26.12 7.14
CA ILE A 51 -3.29 -26.51 7.56
C ILE A 51 -2.56 -27.24 6.43
N THR A 52 -3.23 -28.20 5.79
CA THR A 52 -2.66 -28.97 4.68
C THR A 52 -2.38 -28.08 3.46
N GLN A 53 -3.26 -27.14 3.20
CA GLN A 53 -3.12 -26.18 2.12
C GLN A 53 -1.97 -25.19 2.37
N ALA A 54 -1.84 -24.67 3.60
CA ALA A 54 -0.73 -23.79 4.01
C ALA A 54 0.63 -24.50 3.90
N ARG A 55 0.68 -25.80 4.17
CA ARG A 55 1.87 -26.61 3.97
C ARG A 55 2.24 -26.79 2.49
N GLY A 56 1.26 -26.87 1.58
CA GLY A 56 1.47 -26.97 0.14
C GLY A 56 2.26 -28.20 -0.31
N GLY A 57 2.16 -29.34 0.40
CA GLY A 57 2.84 -30.61 0.07
C GLY A 57 4.37 -30.59 0.22
N ARG A 58 4.93 -29.68 1.00
CA ARG A 58 6.37 -29.57 1.27
C ARG A 58 6.81 -30.60 2.31
N HIS A 59 8.05 -31.11 2.19
CA HIS A 59 8.70 -31.94 3.20
C HIS A 59 9.51 -31.07 4.16
N ILE A 60 9.53 -31.46 5.44
CA ILE A 60 10.26 -30.80 6.51
C ILE A 60 11.62 -31.50 6.70
N ASP A 61 12.59 -31.05 5.92
CA ASP A 61 13.95 -31.63 5.92
C ASP A 61 14.94 -30.79 6.74
N SER A 62 14.57 -29.56 7.12
CA SER A 62 15.38 -28.66 7.96
C SER A 62 14.57 -28.07 9.12
N LYS A 63 15.27 -27.58 10.16
CA LYS A 63 14.64 -26.88 11.31
C LYS A 63 13.96 -25.57 10.93
N THR A 64 14.31 -25.00 9.77
CA THR A 64 13.84 -23.71 9.26
C THR A 64 12.81 -23.87 8.13
N ALA A 65 12.48 -25.12 7.73
CA ALA A 65 11.54 -25.39 6.64
C ALA A 65 10.14 -24.80 6.87
N GLU A 66 9.74 -24.59 8.12
CA GLU A 66 8.48 -23.92 8.48
C GLU A 66 8.41 -22.44 8.02
N ALA A 67 9.56 -21.79 7.88
CA ALA A 67 9.61 -20.41 7.36
C ALA A 67 9.08 -20.32 5.91
N GLY A 68 9.04 -21.45 5.19
CA GLY A 68 8.48 -21.57 3.86
C GLY A 68 6.95 -21.73 3.82
N TYR A 69 6.26 -21.88 4.95
CA TYR A 69 4.80 -21.98 4.95
C TYR A 69 4.18 -20.64 4.59
N ASP A 70 3.25 -20.68 3.61
CA ASP A 70 2.63 -19.49 3.06
C ASP A 70 3.64 -18.40 2.65
N ALA A 71 4.69 -18.82 1.92
CA ALA A 71 5.75 -17.90 1.51
C ALA A 71 5.21 -16.79 0.59
N MET A 72 4.20 -17.10 -0.22
CA MET A 72 3.56 -16.10 -1.08
C MET A 72 2.83 -15.02 -0.27
N GLY A 73 2.04 -15.41 0.73
CA GLY A 73 1.32 -14.45 1.59
C GLY A 73 2.24 -13.62 2.48
N LYS A 74 3.41 -14.16 2.86
CA LYS A 74 4.38 -13.45 3.73
C LYS A 74 5.31 -12.51 2.98
N TYR A 75 5.74 -12.89 1.77
CA TYR A 75 6.82 -12.21 1.04
C TYR A 75 6.40 -11.65 -0.31
N CYS A 76 5.14 -11.82 -0.69
CA CYS A 76 4.63 -11.29 -1.95
C CYS A 76 3.31 -10.57 -1.75
N THR A 77 3.14 -9.48 -2.48
CA THR A 77 1.87 -8.74 -2.57
C THR A 77 1.21 -9.07 -3.91
N ASP A 78 -0.03 -9.53 -3.91
CA ASP A 78 -0.80 -9.81 -5.12
C ASP A 78 -1.33 -8.49 -5.71
N LEU A 79 -0.63 -7.94 -6.73
CA LEU A 79 -1.02 -6.70 -7.39
C LEU A 79 -2.33 -6.84 -8.17
N THR A 80 -2.64 -8.03 -8.67
CA THR A 80 -3.91 -8.28 -9.36
C THR A 80 -5.10 -8.30 -8.39
N ALA A 81 -4.91 -8.78 -7.17
CA ALA A 81 -5.92 -8.67 -6.13
C ALA A 81 -6.16 -7.21 -5.72
N LEU A 82 -5.09 -6.43 -5.51
CA LEU A 82 -5.20 -5.00 -5.22
C LEU A 82 -5.87 -4.22 -6.36
N ALA A 83 -5.57 -4.57 -7.62
CA ALA A 83 -6.24 -3.99 -8.79
C ALA A 83 -7.74 -4.31 -8.81
N ALA A 84 -8.11 -5.56 -8.50
CA ALA A 84 -9.50 -5.99 -8.42
C ALA A 84 -10.28 -5.27 -7.30
N GLU A 85 -9.61 -4.98 -6.18
CA GLU A 85 -10.16 -4.23 -5.05
C GLU A 85 -10.18 -2.71 -5.28
N GLY A 86 -9.65 -2.21 -6.41
CA GLY A 86 -9.58 -0.78 -6.71
C GLY A 86 -8.59 0.00 -5.83
N LYS A 87 -7.68 -0.69 -5.15
CA LYS A 87 -6.70 -0.08 -4.23
C LYS A 87 -5.46 0.50 -4.94
N LEU A 88 -5.26 0.16 -6.21
CA LEU A 88 -4.16 0.73 -6.99
C LEU A 88 -4.54 2.11 -7.53
N ASP A 89 -3.51 2.95 -7.71
CA ASP A 89 -3.67 4.24 -8.35
C ASP A 89 -3.91 4.11 -9.86
N PRO A 90 -4.70 5.00 -10.48
CA PRO A 90 -4.88 5.00 -11.92
C PRO A 90 -3.56 5.32 -12.62
N VAL A 91 -3.19 4.48 -13.57
CA VAL A 91 -1.94 4.66 -14.32
C VAL A 91 -2.21 5.39 -15.62
N ILE A 92 -1.61 6.55 -15.79
CA ILE A 92 -1.83 7.47 -16.90
C ILE A 92 -0.52 7.69 -17.66
N GLY A 93 -0.58 7.67 -18.99
CA GLY A 93 0.54 8.03 -19.86
C GLY A 93 1.65 6.99 -19.98
N ARG A 94 1.43 5.74 -19.54
CA ARG A 94 2.42 4.63 -19.60
C ARG A 94 2.04 3.51 -20.58
N ASP A 95 1.15 3.79 -21.52
CA ASP A 95 0.63 2.80 -22.46
C ASP A 95 1.71 2.16 -23.32
N ASN A 96 2.71 2.92 -23.76
CA ASN A 96 3.79 2.42 -24.63
C ASN A 96 4.70 1.45 -23.87
N GLU A 97 5.06 1.79 -22.65
CA GLU A 97 5.88 0.96 -21.77
C GLU A 97 5.14 -0.33 -21.41
N ILE A 98 3.87 -0.24 -21.00
CA ILE A 98 3.04 -1.41 -20.69
C ILE A 98 2.90 -2.31 -21.92
N ARG A 99 2.59 -1.77 -23.10
CA ARG A 99 2.54 -2.54 -24.36
C ARG A 99 3.88 -3.19 -24.69
N ARG A 100 4.98 -2.52 -24.39
CA ARG A 100 6.32 -3.07 -24.58
C ARG A 100 6.57 -4.25 -23.65
N VAL A 101 6.22 -4.11 -22.36
CA VAL A 101 6.31 -5.20 -21.38
C VAL A 101 5.45 -6.38 -21.78
N VAL A 102 4.19 -6.17 -22.17
CA VAL A 102 3.29 -7.23 -22.67
C VAL A 102 3.91 -7.98 -23.86
N ARG A 103 4.48 -7.26 -24.83
CA ARG A 103 5.18 -7.87 -25.97
C ARG A 103 6.37 -8.70 -25.54
N VAL A 104 7.15 -8.22 -24.57
CA VAL A 104 8.31 -8.96 -24.04
C VAL A 104 7.87 -10.24 -23.34
N LEU A 105 6.91 -10.16 -22.42
CA LEU A 105 6.39 -11.29 -21.65
C LEU A 105 5.73 -12.37 -22.52
N SER A 106 5.21 -11.98 -23.69
CA SER A 106 4.57 -12.90 -24.65
C SER A 106 5.58 -13.61 -25.58
N ARG A 107 6.88 -13.31 -25.48
CA ARG A 107 7.91 -13.96 -26.31
C ARG A 107 8.14 -15.40 -25.87
N ARG A 108 8.59 -16.24 -26.80
CA ARG A 108 8.99 -17.63 -26.51
C ARG A 108 10.29 -17.71 -25.72
N THR A 109 11.23 -16.81 -26.01
CA THR A 109 12.54 -16.69 -25.35
C THR A 109 12.79 -15.23 -24.99
N LYS A 110 13.61 -14.97 -23.97
CA LYS A 110 13.82 -13.62 -23.41
C LYS A 110 12.47 -12.98 -23.03
N ASN A 111 11.64 -13.76 -22.37
CA ASN A 111 10.29 -13.41 -21.93
C ASN A 111 10.24 -12.75 -20.55
N ASN A 112 11.34 -12.15 -20.14
CA ASN A 112 11.42 -11.36 -18.90
C ASN A 112 11.80 -9.93 -19.27
N ALA A 113 11.17 -8.96 -18.60
CA ALA A 113 11.43 -7.55 -18.80
C ALA A 113 12.25 -6.98 -17.65
N VAL A 114 13.10 -6.01 -17.92
CA VAL A 114 13.69 -5.15 -16.90
C VAL A 114 13.36 -3.70 -17.22
N LEU A 115 12.66 -3.03 -16.31
CA LEU A 115 12.33 -1.62 -16.37
C LEU A 115 13.53 -0.82 -15.91
N ILE A 116 14.06 0.01 -16.78
CA ILE A 116 15.24 0.83 -16.50
C ILE A 116 14.85 2.30 -16.56
N GLY A 117 15.06 3.01 -15.46
CA GLY A 117 14.76 4.44 -15.40
C GLY A 117 15.25 5.07 -14.11
N SER A 118 15.36 6.39 -14.08
CA SER A 118 15.74 7.13 -12.88
C SER A 118 14.77 6.84 -11.71
N PRO A 119 15.18 7.07 -10.45
CA PRO A 119 14.26 7.01 -9.34
C PRO A 119 13.11 8.02 -9.53
N GLY A 120 11.89 7.65 -9.12
CA GLY A 120 10.72 8.53 -9.18
C GLY A 120 10.07 8.71 -10.56
N VAL A 121 10.53 8.01 -11.62
CA VAL A 121 9.88 8.12 -12.96
C VAL A 121 8.64 7.25 -13.11
N GLY A 122 8.25 6.43 -12.12
CA GLY A 122 7.05 5.60 -12.16
C GLY A 122 7.27 4.21 -12.77
N LYS A 123 8.40 3.55 -12.50
CA LYS A 123 8.65 2.16 -12.93
C LYS A 123 7.62 1.18 -12.34
N THR A 124 7.30 1.32 -11.07
CA THR A 124 6.32 0.51 -10.35
C THR A 124 4.92 0.70 -10.93
N ALA A 125 4.54 1.95 -11.27
CA ALA A 125 3.27 2.28 -11.92
C ALA A 125 3.06 1.52 -13.24
N VAL A 126 4.12 1.24 -14.03
CA VAL A 126 4.00 0.43 -15.26
C VAL A 126 3.51 -0.99 -14.95
N VAL A 127 3.95 -1.57 -13.82
CA VAL A 127 3.52 -2.93 -13.42
C VAL A 127 2.12 -2.91 -12.81
N GLU A 128 1.79 -1.88 -12.06
CA GLU A 128 0.44 -1.66 -11.53
C GLU A 128 -0.58 -1.47 -12.67
N GLY A 129 -0.22 -0.67 -13.68
CA GLY A 129 -1.04 -0.53 -14.90
C GLY A 129 -1.16 -1.84 -15.69
N LEU A 130 -0.13 -2.68 -15.70
CA LEU A 130 -0.24 -4.02 -16.27
C LEU A 130 -1.22 -4.88 -15.46
N ALA A 131 -1.20 -4.80 -14.12
CA ALA A 131 -2.13 -5.54 -13.25
C ALA A 131 -3.58 -5.11 -13.49
N GLN A 132 -3.84 -3.82 -13.67
CA GLN A 132 -5.17 -3.31 -14.05
C GLN A 132 -5.63 -3.90 -15.39
N ARG A 133 -4.77 -3.88 -16.43
CA ARG A 133 -5.10 -4.47 -17.74
C ARG A 133 -5.33 -5.98 -17.70
N VAL A 134 -4.64 -6.70 -16.80
CA VAL A 134 -4.87 -8.14 -16.60
C VAL A 134 -6.29 -8.37 -16.05
N ILE A 135 -6.73 -7.57 -15.09
CA ILE A 135 -8.09 -7.65 -14.53
C ILE A 135 -9.14 -7.26 -15.57
N ASP A 136 -8.88 -6.20 -16.34
CA ASP A 136 -9.77 -5.73 -17.42
C ASP A 136 -9.72 -6.62 -18.67
N ARG A 137 -8.89 -7.69 -18.66
CA ARG A 137 -8.69 -8.62 -19.78
C ARG A 137 -8.15 -7.97 -21.05
N ASP A 138 -7.47 -6.82 -20.93
CA ASP A 138 -6.80 -6.11 -22.02
C ASP A 138 -5.35 -6.58 -22.21
N VAL A 139 -5.15 -7.90 -22.12
CA VAL A 139 -3.86 -8.56 -22.35
C VAL A 139 -4.07 -9.88 -23.09
N PRO A 140 -3.05 -10.40 -23.80
CA PRO A 140 -3.12 -11.70 -24.44
C PRO A 140 -3.48 -12.82 -23.45
N PRO A 141 -4.22 -13.87 -23.87
CA PRO A 141 -4.69 -14.96 -23.00
C PRO A 141 -3.57 -15.66 -22.20
N ASN A 142 -2.37 -15.72 -22.74
CA ASN A 142 -1.20 -16.30 -22.07
C ASN A 142 -0.64 -15.46 -20.92
N LEU A 143 -1.14 -14.24 -20.72
CA LEU A 143 -0.78 -13.35 -19.62
C LEU A 143 -1.96 -13.12 -18.64
N LEU A 144 -3.13 -13.70 -18.92
CA LEU A 144 -4.26 -13.68 -17.99
C LEU A 144 -3.95 -14.56 -16.78
N GLY A 145 -3.46 -13.96 -15.71
CA GLY A 145 -3.02 -14.66 -14.51
C GLY A 145 -2.79 -13.70 -13.36
N LYS A 146 -1.88 -14.03 -12.49
CA LYS A 146 -1.57 -13.24 -11.30
C LYS A 146 -0.22 -12.55 -11.41
N ILE A 147 -0.14 -11.32 -10.86
CA ILE A 147 1.10 -10.55 -10.76
C ILE A 147 1.41 -10.39 -9.28
N TYR A 148 2.55 -10.91 -8.86
CA TYR A 148 3.02 -10.82 -7.49
C TYR A 148 4.23 -9.90 -7.39
N SER A 149 4.18 -8.92 -6.50
CA SER A 149 5.34 -8.08 -6.15
C SER A 149 6.10 -8.73 -5.01
N LEU A 150 7.40 -8.95 -5.20
CA LEU A 150 8.28 -9.56 -4.21
C LEU A 150 8.77 -8.49 -3.21
N ASP A 151 8.51 -8.71 -1.93
CA ASP A 151 9.04 -7.87 -0.86
C ASP A 151 10.46 -8.29 -0.48
N MET A 152 11.43 -7.59 -1.05
CA MET A 152 12.86 -7.82 -0.76
C MET A 152 13.20 -7.50 0.70
N GLY A 153 12.56 -6.50 1.29
CA GLY A 153 12.74 -6.12 2.68
C GLY A 153 12.29 -7.22 3.64
N GLY A 154 11.09 -7.75 3.43
CA GLY A 154 10.51 -8.85 4.21
C GLY A 154 11.33 -10.15 4.10
N LEU A 155 11.88 -10.44 2.91
CA LEU A 155 12.75 -11.59 2.71
C LEU A 155 14.06 -11.50 3.50
N MET A 156 14.64 -10.30 3.61
CA MET A 156 15.90 -10.04 4.30
C MET A 156 15.70 -9.83 5.81
N ALA A 157 14.54 -9.32 6.23
CA ALA A 157 14.26 -9.02 7.63
C ALA A 157 14.37 -10.27 8.51
N GLY A 158 15.17 -10.18 9.58
CA GLY A 158 15.36 -11.27 10.54
C GLY A 158 16.12 -12.50 10.04
N ALA A 159 16.60 -12.52 8.80
CA ALA A 159 17.48 -13.59 8.31
C ALA A 159 18.90 -13.41 8.90
N LYS A 160 19.21 -14.19 9.91
CA LYS A 160 20.54 -14.14 10.58
C LYS A 160 21.65 -14.80 9.75
N TYR A 161 21.28 -15.75 8.90
CA TYR A 161 22.20 -16.56 8.09
C TYR A 161 21.78 -16.55 6.64
N LYS A 162 22.75 -16.61 5.74
CA LYS A 162 22.54 -16.69 4.27
C LYS A 162 21.55 -17.80 3.87
N GLY A 163 21.59 -18.94 4.52
CA GLY A 163 20.71 -20.07 4.24
C GLY A 163 19.22 -19.77 4.45
N GLU A 164 18.87 -18.99 5.46
CA GLU A 164 17.47 -18.63 5.75
C GLU A 164 16.86 -17.79 4.63
N TYR A 165 17.59 -16.81 4.14
CA TYR A 165 17.18 -15.98 3.01
C TYR A 165 17.00 -16.83 1.74
N GLU A 166 17.97 -17.69 1.43
CA GLU A 166 17.89 -18.58 0.27
C GLU A 166 16.72 -19.55 0.35
N GLU A 167 16.39 -20.07 1.54
CA GLU A 167 15.23 -20.94 1.75
C GLU A 167 13.91 -20.19 1.53
N ARG A 168 13.78 -18.95 2.01
CA ARG A 168 12.60 -18.10 1.76
C ARG A 168 12.40 -17.84 0.27
N VAL A 169 13.46 -17.45 -0.44
CA VAL A 169 13.39 -17.23 -1.89
C VAL A 169 13.03 -18.52 -2.63
N LYS A 170 13.64 -19.66 -2.28
CA LYS A 170 13.29 -20.96 -2.86
C LYS A 170 11.84 -21.35 -2.62
N ALA A 171 11.31 -21.04 -1.42
CA ALA A 171 9.91 -21.30 -1.09
C ALA A 171 8.97 -20.50 -2.00
N VAL A 172 9.18 -19.19 -2.16
CA VAL A 172 8.40 -18.34 -3.08
C VAL A 172 8.47 -18.87 -4.51
N LEU A 173 9.67 -19.14 -4.99
CA LEU A 173 9.86 -19.64 -6.37
C LEU A 173 9.20 -21.00 -6.61
N SER A 174 9.23 -21.90 -5.62
CA SER A 174 8.54 -23.19 -5.69
C SER A 174 7.02 -23.04 -5.76
N ASP A 175 6.45 -22.09 -5.02
CA ASP A 175 5.01 -21.84 -5.05
C ASP A 175 4.57 -21.23 -6.39
N ILE A 176 5.35 -20.30 -6.95
CA ILE A 176 5.11 -19.76 -8.29
C ILE A 176 5.18 -20.87 -9.36
N GLU A 177 6.16 -21.79 -9.25
CA GLU A 177 6.27 -22.91 -10.17
C GLU A 177 5.06 -23.84 -10.09
N LYS A 178 4.56 -24.13 -8.89
CA LYS A 178 3.33 -24.92 -8.69
C LYS A 178 2.13 -24.24 -9.33
N MET A 179 1.89 -22.97 -9.02
CA MET A 179 0.77 -22.21 -9.60
C MET A 179 0.80 -22.20 -11.13
N THR A 180 1.99 -22.04 -11.70
CA THR A 180 2.18 -22.07 -13.16
C THR A 180 1.92 -23.46 -13.74
N ASN A 181 2.34 -24.53 -13.07
CA ASN A 181 2.06 -25.91 -13.47
C ASN A 181 0.58 -26.28 -13.36
N ASP A 182 -0.13 -25.69 -12.39
CA ASP A 182 -1.58 -25.85 -12.19
C ASP A 182 -2.41 -25.05 -13.22
N GLY A 183 -1.74 -24.39 -14.16
CA GLY A 183 -2.36 -23.70 -15.29
C GLY A 183 -2.69 -22.23 -15.03
N THR A 184 -2.30 -21.67 -13.89
CA THR A 184 -2.44 -20.23 -13.61
C THR A 184 -1.15 -19.49 -13.98
N PRO A 185 -1.13 -18.67 -15.05
CA PRO A 185 0.04 -17.87 -15.37
C PRO A 185 0.42 -16.95 -14.20
N CYS A 186 1.67 -16.95 -13.83
CA CYS A 186 2.19 -16.12 -12.75
C CYS A 186 3.34 -15.26 -13.23
N ILE A 187 3.31 -13.98 -12.92
CA ILE A 187 4.34 -12.99 -13.21
C ILE A 187 4.89 -12.49 -11.88
N LEU A 188 6.21 -12.58 -11.71
CA LEU A 188 6.89 -12.07 -10.53
C LEU A 188 7.47 -10.69 -10.84
N PHE A 189 7.07 -9.70 -10.08
CA PHE A 189 7.66 -8.36 -10.10
C PHE A 189 8.70 -8.25 -8.98
N ILE A 190 9.88 -7.75 -9.31
CA ILE A 190 10.97 -7.51 -8.36
C ILE A 190 11.40 -6.06 -8.51
N ASP A 191 10.99 -5.24 -7.55
CA ASP A 191 11.51 -3.88 -7.48
C ASP A 191 12.93 -3.90 -6.91
N GLU A 192 13.72 -2.91 -7.28
CA GLU A 192 15.15 -2.84 -6.92
C GLU A 192 15.90 -4.16 -7.17
N MET A 193 15.67 -4.76 -8.33
CA MET A 193 16.21 -6.08 -8.68
C MET A 193 17.73 -6.22 -8.45
N HIS A 194 18.47 -5.11 -8.47
CA HIS A 194 19.90 -5.08 -8.17
C HIS A 194 20.25 -5.60 -6.77
N LEU A 195 19.32 -5.47 -5.79
CA LEU A 195 19.54 -5.98 -4.43
C LEU A 195 19.69 -7.50 -4.40
N MET A 196 19.01 -8.21 -5.28
CA MET A 196 19.19 -9.67 -5.40
C MET A 196 20.58 -10.07 -5.88
N MET A 197 21.30 -9.13 -6.48
CA MET A 197 22.62 -9.33 -7.09
C MET A 197 23.77 -8.77 -6.24
N ALA A 198 23.48 -8.04 -5.16
CA ALA A 198 24.45 -7.32 -4.36
C ALA A 198 25.47 -8.22 -3.63
N GLY A 199 25.29 -9.54 -3.72
CA GLY A 199 26.12 -10.54 -3.04
C GLY A 199 27.50 -10.81 -3.59
N LYS A 200 27.93 -10.16 -4.66
CA LYS A 200 29.22 -10.49 -5.33
C LYS A 200 30.47 -9.85 -4.69
N GLY A 201 30.35 -9.06 -3.63
CA GLY A 201 31.45 -8.21 -3.14
C GLY A 201 31.92 -8.40 -1.71
N GLY A 202 31.41 -9.34 -0.92
CA GLY A 202 31.84 -9.55 0.45
C GLY A 202 31.41 -10.90 1.02
N ASP A 203 32.05 -11.30 2.10
CA ASP A 203 31.85 -12.59 2.81
C ASP A 203 30.40 -12.84 3.30
N THR A 204 29.51 -11.83 3.18
CA THR A 204 28.11 -11.84 3.59
C THR A 204 27.11 -11.69 2.43
N GLY A 205 27.56 -11.73 1.16
CA GLY A 205 26.74 -11.45 0.00
C GLY A 205 25.68 -12.50 -0.29
N MET A 206 24.41 -12.10 -0.23
CA MET A 206 23.23 -12.92 -0.56
C MET A 206 23.04 -12.99 -2.08
N ASP A 207 23.42 -14.08 -2.73
CA ASP A 207 23.27 -14.25 -4.18
C ASP A 207 22.00 -15.04 -4.52
N ALA A 208 20.83 -14.39 -4.38
CA ALA A 208 19.54 -14.97 -4.79
C ALA A 208 19.42 -15.10 -6.31
N ALA A 209 20.24 -14.38 -7.08
CA ALA A 209 20.26 -14.47 -8.53
C ALA A 209 20.54 -15.88 -9.03
N ASN A 210 21.38 -16.64 -8.34
CA ASN A 210 21.69 -18.02 -8.70
C ASN A 210 20.48 -18.95 -8.56
N LEU A 211 19.51 -18.61 -7.72
CA LEU A 211 18.25 -19.36 -7.56
C LEU A 211 17.27 -19.07 -8.70
N LEU A 212 17.26 -17.84 -9.22
CA LEU A 212 16.41 -17.44 -10.35
C LEU A 212 16.91 -18.00 -11.68
N LYS A 213 18.22 -18.07 -11.89
CA LYS A 213 18.84 -18.46 -13.18
C LYS A 213 18.28 -19.76 -13.76
N PRO A 214 18.12 -20.86 -13.00
CA PRO A 214 17.59 -22.11 -13.54
C PRO A 214 16.13 -21.99 -14.01
N MET A 215 15.29 -21.25 -13.28
CA MET A 215 13.88 -21.07 -13.61
C MET A 215 13.69 -20.17 -14.83
N LEU A 216 14.44 -19.08 -14.90
CA LEU A 216 14.49 -18.20 -16.06
C LEU A 216 15.02 -18.93 -17.30
N ALA A 217 16.00 -19.82 -17.12
CA ALA A 217 16.57 -20.61 -18.21
C ALA A 217 15.57 -21.58 -18.84
N ARG A 218 14.72 -22.20 -18.00
CA ARG A 218 13.71 -23.16 -18.42
C ARG A 218 12.41 -22.48 -18.93
N GLY A 219 12.30 -21.15 -18.82
CA GLY A 219 11.09 -20.40 -19.18
C GLY A 219 9.91 -20.65 -18.26
N LYS A 220 10.14 -21.23 -17.07
CA LYS A 220 9.11 -21.54 -16.07
C LYS A 220 8.69 -20.32 -15.23
N LEU A 221 9.51 -19.28 -15.21
CA LEU A 221 9.26 -18.03 -14.52
C LEU A 221 9.15 -16.91 -15.54
N ARG A 222 8.10 -16.10 -15.43
CA ARG A 222 8.00 -14.78 -16.05
C ARG A 222 8.30 -13.74 -14.98
N CYS A 223 9.25 -12.87 -15.28
CA CYS A 223 9.73 -11.88 -14.32
C CYS A 223 9.76 -10.49 -14.93
N ILE A 224 9.38 -9.51 -14.15
CA ILE A 224 9.59 -8.08 -14.42
C ILE A 224 10.52 -7.57 -13.33
N GLY A 225 11.70 -7.09 -13.67
CA GLY A 225 12.59 -6.39 -12.74
C GLY A 225 12.49 -4.89 -12.92
N ALA A 226 12.69 -4.10 -11.87
CA ALA A 226 12.87 -2.67 -11.95
C ALA A 226 14.19 -2.26 -11.31
N THR A 227 14.90 -1.31 -11.93
CA THR A 227 16.20 -0.82 -11.45
C THR A 227 16.57 0.49 -12.12
N THR A 228 17.62 1.15 -11.67
CA THR A 228 18.21 2.30 -12.36
C THR A 228 19.23 1.85 -13.42
N LEU A 229 19.58 2.75 -14.35
CA LEU A 229 20.56 2.45 -15.39
C LEU A 229 21.95 2.12 -14.82
N ASN A 230 22.35 2.82 -13.78
CA ASN A 230 23.65 2.59 -13.13
C ASN A 230 23.70 1.22 -12.45
N GLU A 231 22.67 0.88 -11.70
CA GLU A 231 22.55 -0.42 -11.02
C GLU A 231 22.44 -1.58 -12.03
N TYR A 232 21.69 -1.38 -13.12
CA TYR A 232 21.62 -2.34 -14.22
C TYR A 232 23.01 -2.67 -14.77
N ARG A 233 23.80 -1.65 -15.10
CA ARG A 233 25.18 -1.82 -15.63
C ARG A 233 26.11 -2.46 -14.60
N GLN A 234 25.95 -2.14 -13.33
CA GLN A 234 26.81 -2.68 -12.28
C GLN A 234 26.51 -4.14 -11.93
N SER A 235 25.25 -4.54 -12.01
CA SER A 235 24.77 -5.81 -11.47
C SER A 235 24.34 -6.80 -12.56
N ILE A 236 23.38 -6.42 -13.42
CA ILE A 236 22.72 -7.33 -14.36
C ILE A 236 23.53 -7.49 -15.65
N GLU A 237 24.04 -6.41 -16.22
CA GLU A 237 24.81 -6.42 -17.47
C GLU A 237 26.10 -7.22 -17.33
N LYS A 238 26.71 -7.26 -16.15
CA LYS A 238 27.93 -8.06 -15.90
C LYS A 238 27.68 -9.57 -15.80
N ASP A 239 26.41 -9.98 -15.67
CA ASP A 239 26.05 -11.39 -15.62
C ASP A 239 25.43 -11.84 -16.94
N ALA A 240 26.25 -12.41 -17.80
CA ALA A 240 25.84 -12.84 -19.14
C ALA A 240 24.66 -13.82 -19.17
N ALA A 241 24.43 -14.57 -18.08
CA ALA A 241 23.29 -15.49 -17.99
C ALA A 241 21.98 -14.73 -17.80
N LEU A 242 21.97 -13.65 -17.05
CA LEU A 242 20.80 -12.81 -16.81
C LEU A 242 20.57 -11.84 -17.97
N GLU A 243 21.62 -11.18 -18.46
CA GLU A 243 21.53 -10.27 -19.60
C GLU A 243 20.85 -10.94 -20.81
N ARG A 244 21.17 -12.21 -21.08
CA ARG A 244 20.55 -12.98 -22.17
C ARG A 244 19.07 -13.34 -21.92
N ARG A 245 18.56 -13.19 -20.70
CA ARG A 245 17.19 -13.59 -20.31
C ARG A 245 16.25 -12.41 -20.14
N PHE A 246 16.80 -11.23 -19.83
CA PHE A 246 16.03 -10.02 -19.65
C PHE A 246 16.07 -9.13 -20.89
N GLN A 247 14.91 -8.53 -21.22
CA GLN A 247 14.80 -7.51 -22.25
C GLN A 247 14.62 -6.15 -21.56
N GLN A 248 15.47 -5.21 -21.91
CA GLN A 248 15.37 -3.84 -21.39
C GLN A 248 14.12 -3.13 -21.93
N VAL A 249 13.43 -2.44 -21.03
CA VAL A 249 12.34 -1.50 -21.29
C VAL A 249 12.70 -0.20 -20.58
N ILE A 250 12.99 0.83 -21.34
CA ILE A 250 13.36 2.13 -20.79
C ILE A 250 12.08 2.85 -20.39
N VAL A 251 12.07 3.37 -19.14
CA VAL A 251 11.02 4.21 -18.59
C VAL A 251 11.59 5.61 -18.42
N GLU A 252 11.22 6.48 -19.32
CA GLU A 252 11.71 7.86 -19.33
C GLU A 252 10.92 8.76 -18.37
N GLU A 253 11.55 9.87 -17.97
CA GLU A 253 10.88 10.93 -17.22
C GLU A 253 9.74 11.51 -18.08
N PRO A 254 8.48 11.58 -17.56
CA PRO A 254 7.38 12.15 -18.32
C PRO A 254 7.56 13.65 -18.56
N THR A 255 6.89 14.16 -19.58
CA THR A 255 6.83 15.62 -19.84
C THR A 255 6.02 16.32 -18.75
N VAL A 256 6.08 17.65 -18.74
CA VAL A 256 5.23 18.45 -17.82
C VAL A 256 3.76 18.22 -18.14
N GLU A 257 3.40 18.15 -19.41
CA GLU A 257 2.04 17.90 -19.88
C GLU A 257 1.54 16.52 -19.44
N ASP A 258 2.36 15.47 -19.58
CA ASP A 258 2.03 14.13 -19.11
C ASP A 258 1.89 14.10 -17.57
N THR A 259 2.76 14.83 -16.87
CA THR A 259 2.71 14.94 -15.42
C THR A 259 1.42 15.64 -14.95
N ILE A 260 0.97 16.69 -15.64
CA ILE A 260 -0.33 17.33 -15.35
C ILE A 260 -1.47 16.34 -15.54
N ALA A 261 -1.44 15.52 -16.59
CA ALA A 261 -2.45 14.49 -16.81
C ALA A 261 -2.45 13.45 -15.68
N ILE A 262 -1.26 13.01 -15.24
CA ILE A 262 -1.12 12.09 -14.10
C ILE A 262 -1.69 12.70 -12.81
N LEU A 263 -1.31 13.93 -12.48
CA LEU A 263 -1.81 14.62 -11.29
C LEU A 263 -3.33 14.83 -11.33
N ARG A 264 -3.91 15.13 -12.52
CA ARG A 264 -5.38 15.19 -12.68
C ARG A 264 -6.06 13.87 -12.37
N GLY A 265 -5.46 12.75 -12.77
CA GLY A 265 -6.00 11.42 -12.45
C GLY A 265 -5.86 11.05 -10.99
N LEU A 266 -4.83 11.54 -10.30
CA LEU A 266 -4.62 11.30 -8.87
C LEU A 266 -5.39 12.27 -7.97
N ARG A 267 -5.81 13.44 -8.52
CA ARG A 267 -6.39 14.54 -7.76
C ARG A 267 -7.50 14.10 -6.81
N GLU A 268 -8.45 13.34 -7.29
CA GLU A 268 -9.61 12.93 -6.50
C GLU A 268 -9.21 12.11 -5.26
N LYS A 269 -8.24 11.21 -5.39
CA LYS A 269 -7.71 10.42 -4.27
C LYS A 269 -7.03 11.28 -3.22
N TYR A 270 -6.23 12.26 -3.64
CA TYR A 270 -5.59 13.21 -2.73
C TYR A 270 -6.61 14.14 -2.07
N GLU A 271 -7.63 14.61 -2.81
CA GLU A 271 -8.73 15.40 -2.25
C GLU A 271 -9.49 14.65 -1.16
N VAL A 272 -9.74 13.35 -1.36
CA VAL A 272 -10.42 12.50 -0.36
C VAL A 272 -9.51 12.22 0.83
N HIS A 273 -8.22 11.94 0.58
CA HIS A 273 -7.27 11.63 1.66
C HIS A 273 -7.06 12.81 2.61
N HIS A 274 -6.79 13.99 2.06
CA HIS A 274 -6.50 15.20 2.84
C HIS A 274 -7.75 16.01 3.21
N GLY A 275 -8.89 15.72 2.59
CA GLY A 275 -10.12 16.48 2.81
C GLY A 275 -10.05 17.93 2.31
N VAL A 276 -9.22 18.19 1.31
CA VAL A 276 -9.05 19.52 0.68
C VAL A 276 -9.45 19.49 -0.78
N ARG A 277 -9.73 20.64 -1.36
CA ARG A 277 -10.00 20.79 -2.80
C ARG A 277 -8.72 21.19 -3.51
N ILE A 278 -8.36 20.47 -4.56
CA ILE A 278 -7.20 20.77 -5.39
C ILE A 278 -7.67 21.44 -6.68
N LEU A 279 -7.33 22.70 -6.87
CA LEU A 279 -7.67 23.41 -8.10
C LEU A 279 -6.80 22.95 -9.28
N ASP A 280 -7.34 22.97 -10.50
CA ASP A 280 -6.57 22.61 -11.69
C ASP A 280 -5.34 23.51 -11.87
N ALA A 281 -5.45 24.80 -11.54
CA ALA A 281 -4.32 25.72 -11.54
C ALA A 281 -3.20 25.30 -10.57
N ALA A 282 -3.54 24.71 -9.42
CA ALA A 282 -2.56 24.17 -8.47
C ALA A 282 -1.83 22.94 -9.06
N VAL A 283 -2.56 22.04 -9.72
CA VAL A 283 -1.99 20.88 -10.43
C VAL A 283 -0.99 21.33 -11.50
N VAL A 284 -1.37 22.29 -12.34
CA VAL A 284 -0.49 22.84 -13.39
C VAL A 284 0.74 23.51 -12.78
N SER A 285 0.55 24.32 -11.74
CA SER A 285 1.65 25.00 -11.04
C SER A 285 2.59 24.00 -10.37
N ALA A 286 2.05 22.95 -9.72
CA ALA A 286 2.86 21.90 -9.08
C ALA A 286 3.79 21.21 -10.08
N ALA A 287 3.28 20.79 -11.24
CA ALA A 287 4.10 20.15 -12.28
C ALA A 287 5.21 21.08 -12.80
N GLN A 288 4.89 22.38 -13.05
CA GLN A 288 5.84 23.38 -13.54
C GLN A 288 6.91 23.72 -12.49
N LEU A 289 6.50 23.94 -11.24
CA LEU A 289 7.40 24.31 -10.14
C LEU A 289 8.30 23.12 -9.76
N ALA A 290 7.76 21.90 -9.70
CA ALA A 290 8.55 20.71 -9.45
C ALA A 290 9.63 20.53 -10.50
N LYS A 291 9.31 20.64 -11.79
CA LYS A 291 10.30 20.56 -12.88
C LYS A 291 11.39 21.63 -12.78
N ARG A 292 11.02 22.83 -12.36
CA ARG A 292 11.95 23.96 -12.31
C ARG A 292 12.83 23.97 -11.06
N TYR A 293 12.29 23.62 -9.92
CA TYR A 293 12.95 23.82 -8.63
C TYR A 293 13.34 22.53 -7.91
N LEU A 294 12.61 21.42 -8.12
CA LEU A 294 12.88 20.13 -7.47
C LEU A 294 13.72 19.21 -8.37
N THR A 295 14.87 19.71 -8.81
CA THR A 295 15.72 19.01 -9.80
C THR A 295 16.39 17.73 -9.27
N ALA A 296 16.48 17.57 -7.95
CA ALA A 296 17.06 16.38 -7.31
C ALA A 296 16.19 15.13 -7.51
N ARG A 297 14.88 15.30 -7.67
CA ARG A 297 13.91 14.24 -7.95
C ARG A 297 13.33 14.41 -9.35
N LYS A 298 12.84 13.30 -9.93
CA LYS A 298 12.27 13.29 -11.27
C LYS A 298 10.76 13.37 -11.24
N LEU A 299 10.17 13.92 -12.32
CA LEU A 299 8.75 13.82 -12.56
C LEU A 299 8.35 12.33 -12.80
N PRO A 300 7.16 11.90 -12.39
CA PRO A 300 6.11 12.67 -11.73
C PRO A 300 6.25 12.78 -10.20
N ASP A 301 7.16 11.99 -9.58
CA ASP A 301 7.35 11.84 -8.13
C ASP A 301 7.47 13.20 -7.41
N SER A 302 8.36 14.06 -7.90
CA SER A 302 8.56 15.39 -7.32
C SER A 302 7.31 16.29 -7.37
N ALA A 303 6.45 16.13 -8.36
CA ALA A 303 5.23 16.92 -8.48
C ALA A 303 4.10 16.34 -7.61
N ILE A 304 4.06 15.02 -7.47
CA ILE A 304 3.15 14.31 -6.55
C ILE A 304 3.47 14.70 -5.10
N ASP A 305 4.74 14.61 -4.71
CA ASP A 305 5.19 15.02 -3.37
C ASP A 305 4.83 16.49 -3.06
N LEU A 306 4.99 17.39 -4.05
CA LEU A 306 4.66 18.78 -3.85
C LEU A 306 3.17 19.00 -3.62
N VAL A 307 2.31 18.27 -4.33
CA VAL A 307 0.85 18.33 -4.11
C VAL A 307 0.49 17.74 -2.76
N ASP A 308 1.06 16.61 -2.41
CA ASP A 308 0.81 15.91 -1.14
C ASP A 308 1.19 16.79 0.07
N GLU A 309 2.40 17.33 0.07
CA GLU A 309 2.91 18.24 1.10
C GLU A 309 2.05 19.50 1.23
N SER A 310 1.67 20.11 0.08
CA SER A 310 0.82 21.29 0.08
C SER A 310 -0.58 20.99 0.62
N CYS A 311 -1.15 19.84 0.31
CA CYS A 311 -2.44 19.41 0.85
C CYS A 311 -2.35 19.16 2.36
N ALA A 312 -1.27 18.52 2.82
CA ALA A 312 -1.03 18.28 4.23
C ALA A 312 -0.89 19.59 5.01
N ASP A 313 -0.16 20.57 4.47
CA ASP A 313 0.01 21.92 5.09
C ASP A 313 -1.34 22.64 5.23
N VAL A 314 -2.16 22.62 4.18
CA VAL A 314 -3.52 23.21 4.23
C VAL A 314 -4.40 22.48 5.26
N THR A 315 -4.32 21.15 5.34
CA THR A 315 -5.09 20.38 6.30
C THR A 315 -4.68 20.71 7.73
N VAL A 316 -3.38 20.72 8.03
CA VAL A 316 -2.84 21.08 9.34
C VAL A 316 -3.24 22.51 9.72
N SER A 317 -3.11 23.46 8.77
CA SER A 317 -3.50 24.87 9.00
C SER A 317 -4.98 25.01 9.33
N ARG A 318 -5.85 24.19 8.73
CA ARG A 318 -7.31 24.19 8.99
C ARG A 318 -7.66 23.53 10.31
N GLU A 319 -6.93 22.49 10.71
CA GLU A 319 -7.17 21.75 11.96
C GLU A 319 -6.55 22.44 13.18
N THR A 320 -5.53 23.23 12.97
CA THR A 320 -4.85 23.98 14.02
C THR A 320 -5.72 25.15 14.47
N VAL A 321 -5.85 25.30 15.78
CA VAL A 321 -6.58 26.43 16.38
C VAL A 321 -5.94 27.75 15.92
N PRO A 322 -6.72 28.72 15.39
CA PRO A 322 -6.20 30.01 14.95
C PRO A 322 -5.37 30.69 16.06
N GLU A 323 -4.28 31.35 15.69
CA GLU A 323 -3.36 31.99 16.63
C GLU A 323 -4.07 32.98 17.57
N ALA A 324 -5.11 33.63 17.07
CA ALA A 324 -5.94 34.54 17.86
C ALA A 324 -6.62 33.80 19.05
N ILE A 325 -7.22 32.65 18.80
CA ILE A 325 -7.87 31.83 19.83
C ILE A 325 -6.83 31.26 20.79
N ASP A 326 -5.71 30.70 20.29
CA ASP A 326 -4.65 30.13 21.13
C ASP A 326 -4.04 31.19 22.05
N THR A 327 -3.81 32.40 21.55
CA THR A 327 -3.27 33.53 22.36
C THR A 327 -4.22 33.90 23.49
N LEU A 328 -5.53 34.00 23.21
CA LEU A 328 -6.54 34.31 24.23
C LEU A 328 -6.69 33.15 25.23
N GLU A 329 -6.64 31.89 24.78
CA GLU A 329 -6.66 30.73 25.67
C GLU A 329 -5.48 30.71 26.61
N ARG A 330 -4.28 30.97 26.13
CA ARG A 330 -3.08 31.07 26.99
C ARG A 330 -3.19 32.21 28.00
N ARG A 331 -3.78 33.35 27.60
CA ARG A 331 -4.07 34.44 28.51
C ARG A 331 -5.08 34.01 29.58
N LYS A 332 -6.17 33.35 29.19
CA LYS A 332 -7.17 32.80 30.10
C LYS A 332 -6.54 31.87 31.15
N VAL A 333 -5.69 30.91 30.71
CA VAL A 333 -5.02 29.98 31.61
C VAL A 333 -4.12 30.74 32.61
N ARG A 334 -3.39 31.77 32.18
CA ARG A 334 -2.58 32.59 33.09
C ARG A 334 -3.43 33.31 34.15
N LEU A 335 -4.57 33.88 33.76
CA LEU A 335 -5.49 34.55 34.69
C LEU A 335 -6.12 33.54 35.65
N GLN A 336 -6.46 32.33 35.20
CA GLN A 336 -6.98 31.27 36.07
C GLN A 336 -5.95 30.84 37.11
N ILE A 337 -4.67 30.73 36.75
CA ILE A 337 -3.59 30.45 37.69
C ILE A 337 -3.45 31.59 38.69
N ALA A 338 -3.49 32.86 38.24
CA ALA A 338 -3.41 34.02 39.09
C ALA A 338 -4.63 34.09 40.07
N MET A 339 -5.83 33.83 39.56
CA MET A 339 -7.05 33.76 40.37
C MET A 339 -6.93 32.72 41.48
N THR A 340 -6.47 31.49 41.14
CA THR A 340 -6.28 30.40 42.11
C THR A 340 -5.25 30.77 43.22
N ALA A 341 -4.24 31.54 42.85
CA ALA A 341 -3.24 32.04 43.83
C ALA A 341 -3.84 33.11 44.73
N LEU A 342 -4.57 34.08 44.17
CA LEU A 342 -5.22 35.18 44.92
C LEU A 342 -6.33 34.71 45.83
N GLU A 343 -7.06 33.64 45.50
CA GLU A 343 -8.09 33.04 46.36
C GLU A 343 -7.54 32.49 47.67
N ARG A 344 -6.24 32.17 47.75
CA ARG A 344 -5.59 31.68 48.95
C ARG A 344 -5.16 32.82 49.89
N GLU A 345 -5.12 34.04 49.41
CA GLU A 345 -4.71 35.23 50.15
C GLU A 345 -5.95 35.89 50.82
N LYS A 346 -5.75 36.51 52.00
CA LYS A 346 -6.84 37.08 52.80
C LYS A 346 -6.77 38.61 52.93
N ASP A 347 -5.75 39.23 52.42
CA ASP A 347 -5.52 40.66 52.51
C ASP A 347 -6.49 41.47 51.59
N PRO A 348 -6.79 42.73 51.94
CA PRO A 348 -7.75 43.54 51.17
C PRO A 348 -7.32 43.83 49.74
N GLN A 349 -6.02 44.00 49.50
CA GLN A 349 -5.47 44.26 48.14
C GLN A 349 -5.58 43.03 47.21
N SER A 350 -5.35 41.83 47.76
CA SER A 350 -5.50 40.59 46.99
C SER A 350 -6.94 40.31 46.63
N LYS A 351 -7.92 40.74 47.44
CA LYS A 351 -9.36 40.65 47.15
C LYS A 351 -9.78 41.59 46.02
N GLU A 352 -9.26 42.81 45.99
CA GLU A 352 -9.52 43.77 44.91
C GLU A 352 -8.98 43.25 43.59
N ARG A 353 -7.74 42.76 43.57
CA ARG A 353 -7.12 42.13 42.40
C ARG A 353 -7.83 40.86 41.95
N LEU A 354 -8.35 40.07 42.88
CA LEU A 354 -9.15 38.90 42.57
C LEU A 354 -10.41 39.27 41.79
N GLU A 355 -11.09 40.35 42.18
CA GLU A 355 -12.29 40.81 41.51
C GLU A 355 -11.98 41.37 40.10
N GLU A 356 -10.88 42.13 39.96
CA GLU A 356 -10.38 42.59 38.66
C GLU A 356 -10.03 41.41 37.74
N THR A 357 -9.36 40.40 38.28
CA THR A 357 -8.98 39.20 37.52
C THR A 357 -10.20 38.39 37.07
N ARG A 358 -11.24 38.34 37.91
CA ARG A 358 -12.52 37.69 37.55
C ARG A 358 -13.25 38.43 36.44
N GLN A 359 -13.29 39.78 36.49
CA GLN A 359 -13.88 40.59 35.44
C GLN A 359 -13.16 40.44 34.11
N GLU A 360 -11.79 40.44 34.15
CA GLU A 360 -10.98 40.25 32.97
C GLU A 360 -11.19 38.84 32.37
N LEU A 361 -11.33 37.83 33.23
CA LEU A 361 -11.57 36.44 32.83
C LEU A 361 -12.96 36.30 32.18
N ALA A 362 -14.00 36.94 32.74
CA ALA A 362 -15.33 36.96 32.18
C ALA A 362 -15.35 37.61 30.78
N HIS A 363 -14.69 38.77 30.65
CA HIS A 363 -14.55 39.45 29.35
C HIS A 363 -13.85 38.59 28.30
N LEU A 364 -12.77 37.90 28.68
CA LEU A 364 -12.07 36.96 27.81
C LEU A 364 -12.95 35.76 27.41
N ASP A 365 -13.77 35.25 28.29
CA ASP A 365 -14.70 34.16 28.00
C ASP A 365 -15.80 34.61 27.03
N ASP A 366 -16.31 35.81 27.19
CA ASP A 366 -17.29 36.41 26.27
C ASP A 366 -16.70 36.65 24.87
N GLU A 367 -15.40 36.96 24.75
CA GLU A 367 -14.69 37.12 23.50
C GLU A 367 -14.34 35.77 22.84
N LEU A 368 -13.91 34.79 23.64
CA LEU A 368 -13.52 33.46 23.17
C LEU A 368 -14.71 32.62 22.71
N ALA A 369 -15.86 32.71 23.39
CA ALA A 369 -17.00 31.84 23.12
C ALA A 369 -17.49 31.92 21.65
N PRO A 370 -17.73 33.11 21.05
CA PRO A 370 -18.15 33.20 19.65
C PRO A 370 -17.07 32.72 18.68
N MET A 371 -15.80 33.05 18.94
CA MET A 371 -14.70 32.63 18.05
C MET A 371 -14.54 31.10 18.01
N LYS A 372 -14.65 30.43 19.18
CA LYS A 372 -14.64 28.98 19.27
C LYS A 372 -15.83 28.35 18.58
N ALA A 373 -17.03 28.88 18.81
CA ALA A 373 -18.25 28.37 18.20
C ALA A 373 -18.20 28.48 16.66
N GLU A 374 -17.65 29.56 16.15
CA GLU A 374 -17.45 29.73 14.70
C GLU A 374 -16.42 28.75 14.14
N PHE A 375 -15.28 28.59 14.81
CA PHE A 375 -14.25 27.66 14.41
C PHE A 375 -14.75 26.19 14.43
N GLU A 376 -15.45 25.79 15.50
CA GLU A 376 -16.04 24.45 15.63
C GLU A 376 -17.11 24.21 14.55
N ALA A 377 -17.94 25.21 14.24
CA ALA A 377 -18.95 25.11 13.20
C ALA A 377 -18.32 24.97 11.80
N GLN A 378 -17.25 25.70 11.52
CA GLN A 378 -16.52 25.58 10.25
C GLN A 378 -15.84 24.18 10.14
N ARG A 379 -15.22 23.71 11.22
CA ARG A 379 -14.59 22.40 11.28
C ARG A 379 -15.63 21.28 11.07
N ALA A 380 -16.76 21.33 11.74
CA ALA A 380 -17.82 20.33 11.59
C ALA A 380 -18.35 20.22 10.16
N LYS A 381 -18.51 21.36 9.44
CA LYS A 381 -18.89 21.37 8.02
C LYS A 381 -17.83 20.72 7.14
N GLY A 382 -16.55 20.97 7.41
CA GLY A 382 -15.42 20.35 6.71
C GLY A 382 -15.42 18.83 6.89
N ASP A 383 -15.64 18.35 8.12
CA ASP A 383 -15.70 16.92 8.44
C ASP A 383 -16.91 16.23 7.78
N GLU A 384 -18.06 16.90 7.72
CA GLU A 384 -19.23 16.40 6.99
C GLU A 384 -18.92 16.25 5.49
N LEU A 385 -18.31 17.26 4.87
CA LEU A 385 -17.92 17.21 3.45
C LEU A 385 -16.97 16.05 3.17
N ASN A 386 -15.97 15.84 4.02
CA ASN A 386 -15.00 14.75 3.88
C ASN A 386 -15.68 13.38 3.99
N ASN A 387 -16.62 13.24 4.92
CA ASN A 387 -17.39 12.02 5.07
C ASN A 387 -18.27 11.72 3.83
N VAL A 388 -18.87 12.75 3.25
CA VAL A 388 -19.66 12.61 2.01
C VAL A 388 -18.77 12.20 0.84
N ARG A 389 -17.61 12.82 0.65
CA ARG A 389 -16.65 12.47 -0.41
C ARG A 389 -16.16 11.03 -0.29
N ARG A 390 -15.78 10.60 0.93
CA ARG A 390 -15.37 9.22 1.18
C ARG A 390 -16.46 8.21 0.80
N LYS A 391 -17.73 8.51 1.14
CA LYS A 391 -18.87 7.68 0.75
C LYS A 391 -19.04 7.61 -0.77
N ILE A 392 -18.86 8.71 -1.48
CA ILE A 392 -18.91 8.73 -2.95
C ILE A 392 -17.86 7.78 -3.53
N GLU A 393 -16.62 7.83 -3.06
CA GLU A 393 -15.55 6.92 -3.49
C GLU A 393 -15.88 5.44 -3.20
N GLU A 394 -16.37 5.14 -2.00
CA GLU A 394 -16.80 3.78 -1.65
C GLU A 394 -17.92 3.26 -2.57
N LEU A 395 -18.87 4.14 -2.94
CA LEU A 395 -19.95 3.76 -3.85
C LEU A 395 -19.46 3.63 -5.30
N ARG A 396 -18.55 4.46 -5.76
CA ARG A 396 -17.91 4.32 -7.09
C ARG A 396 -17.13 3.01 -7.19
N ALA A 397 -16.37 2.65 -6.16
CA ALA A 397 -15.66 1.36 -6.12
C ALA A 397 -16.65 0.18 -6.18
N LYS A 398 -17.77 0.25 -5.44
CA LYS A 398 -18.82 -0.78 -5.48
C LYS A 398 -19.51 -0.86 -6.84
N ALA A 399 -19.79 0.28 -7.49
CA ALA A 399 -20.38 0.33 -8.80
C ALA A 399 -19.47 -0.32 -9.86
N SER A 400 -18.16 -0.01 -9.83
CA SER A 400 -17.17 -0.65 -10.70
C SER A 400 -17.06 -2.16 -10.46
N ASP A 401 -17.12 -2.62 -9.21
CA ASP A 401 -17.11 -4.05 -8.89
C ASP A 401 -18.39 -4.76 -9.36
N ALA A 402 -19.56 -4.13 -9.22
CA ALA A 402 -20.82 -4.62 -9.74
C ALA A 402 -20.81 -4.74 -11.28
N GLU A 403 -20.27 -3.74 -11.99
CA GLU A 403 -20.09 -3.81 -13.45
C GLU A 403 -19.19 -5.00 -13.87
N ARG A 404 -18.08 -5.22 -13.16
CA ARG A 404 -17.19 -6.36 -13.41
C ARG A 404 -17.85 -7.71 -13.21
N ARG A 405 -18.81 -7.78 -12.27
CA ARG A 405 -19.61 -8.99 -12.00
C ARG A 405 -20.83 -9.13 -12.89
N TYR A 406 -21.05 -8.19 -13.84
CA TYR A 406 -22.23 -8.10 -14.71
C TYR A 406 -23.54 -7.89 -13.92
N ASP A 407 -23.48 -7.36 -12.71
CA ASP A 407 -24.64 -6.91 -11.94
C ASP A 407 -24.99 -5.46 -12.35
N LEU A 408 -25.63 -5.36 -13.52
CA LEU A 408 -25.95 -4.06 -14.12
C LEU A 408 -27.05 -3.31 -13.37
N GLU A 409 -27.90 -4.00 -12.61
CA GLU A 409 -28.96 -3.39 -11.81
C GLU A 409 -28.33 -2.60 -10.65
N THR A 410 -27.51 -3.25 -9.83
CA THR A 410 -26.81 -2.60 -8.73
C THR A 410 -25.88 -1.48 -9.22
N ALA A 411 -25.14 -1.70 -10.32
CA ALA A 411 -24.26 -0.69 -10.88
C ALA A 411 -25.04 0.56 -11.33
N SER A 412 -26.17 0.38 -12.01
CA SER A 412 -27.05 1.46 -12.48
C SER A 412 -27.63 2.26 -11.30
N ASP A 413 -28.14 1.59 -10.28
CA ASP A 413 -28.71 2.25 -9.09
C ASP A 413 -27.66 3.11 -8.37
N LEU A 414 -26.45 2.60 -8.23
CA LEU A 414 -25.37 3.34 -7.63
C LEU A 414 -24.95 4.56 -8.46
N MET A 415 -24.76 4.37 -9.80
CA MET A 415 -24.29 5.45 -10.68
C MET A 415 -25.32 6.53 -10.96
N TYR A 416 -26.59 6.19 -11.11
CA TYR A 416 -27.60 7.15 -11.54
C TYR A 416 -28.43 7.76 -10.40
N TYR A 417 -28.44 7.13 -9.20
CA TYR A 417 -29.22 7.63 -8.08
C TYR A 417 -28.35 7.95 -6.86
N ALA A 418 -27.61 6.99 -6.31
CA ALA A 418 -26.93 7.16 -5.03
C ALA A 418 -25.75 8.14 -5.12
N ILE A 419 -24.89 8.02 -6.13
CA ILE A 419 -23.72 8.89 -6.31
C ILE A 419 -24.13 10.32 -6.62
N PRO A 420 -25.01 10.61 -7.61
CA PRO A 420 -25.44 11.98 -7.91
C PRO A 420 -26.13 12.71 -6.75
N ASP A 421 -26.83 11.97 -5.87
CA ASP A 421 -27.45 12.57 -4.69
C ASP A 421 -26.40 13.04 -3.67
N LEU A 422 -25.39 12.22 -3.45
CA LEU A 422 -24.27 12.61 -2.58
C LEU A 422 -23.40 13.71 -3.20
N GLU A 423 -23.22 13.73 -4.51
CA GLU A 423 -22.51 14.81 -5.22
C GLU A 423 -23.22 16.16 -5.05
N LYS A 424 -24.53 16.18 -5.19
CA LYS A 424 -25.33 17.38 -4.90
C LYS A 424 -25.21 17.82 -3.45
N ARG A 425 -25.18 16.87 -2.50
CA ARG A 425 -24.95 17.18 -1.08
C ARG A 425 -23.56 17.77 -0.86
N ALA A 426 -22.53 17.22 -1.50
CA ALA A 426 -21.17 17.76 -1.44
C ALA A 426 -21.09 19.20 -2.02
N GLU A 427 -21.75 19.49 -3.15
CA GLU A 427 -21.82 20.83 -3.70
C GLU A 427 -22.52 21.84 -2.76
N GLN A 428 -23.62 21.43 -2.12
CA GLN A 428 -24.30 22.25 -1.14
C GLN A 428 -23.39 22.60 0.05
N LEU A 429 -22.68 21.60 0.59
CA LEU A 429 -21.73 21.80 1.68
C LEU A 429 -20.57 22.71 1.26
N LEU A 430 -20.04 22.54 0.03
CA LEU A 430 -19.00 23.41 -0.52
C LEU A 430 -19.47 24.87 -0.65
N SER A 431 -20.72 25.11 -1.02
CA SER A 431 -21.27 26.48 -1.09
C SER A 431 -21.42 27.17 0.25
N LEU A 432 -21.51 26.37 1.32
CA LEU A 432 -21.62 26.85 2.71
C LEU A 432 -20.26 27.02 3.43
N ILE A 433 -19.21 26.45 2.84
CA ILE A 433 -17.84 26.60 3.33
C ILE A 433 -17.19 27.66 2.47
N HIS A 434 -17.12 28.90 2.99
CA HIS A 434 -16.34 29.98 2.37
C HIS A 434 -14.85 29.66 2.57
N ILE A 435 -14.27 28.98 1.61
CA ILE A 435 -12.81 28.78 1.49
C ILE A 435 -12.37 29.42 0.18
#